data_c40209af63b5866cd38841ed20d85d31
#
_entry.id   c40209af63b5866cd38841ed20d85d31
#
_cell.length_a   1.000
_cell.length_b   1.000
_cell.length_c   1.000
_cell.angle_alpha   90.00
_cell.angle_beta   90.00
_cell.angle_gamma   90.00
#
_symmetry.space_group_name_H-M   'P 1'
#
loop_
_entity.id
_entity.type
_entity.pdbx_description
1 polymer ?
#
loop_
_entity_poly.entity_id
_entity_poly.type
_entity_poly.pdbx_seq_one_letter_code
_entity_poly.pdbx_strand_id
1 'polypeptide(L)'
;MASLGFSPNCQTTAMGIMPHTDVERALEVALSLDIPFWPQLPKVSYFEDMYVQALEHFPGARIDVANQKVIFDLLLFYEELPSYLEKADDPEAFRLTEGFSIVYHRFLEKDLSHYSAIRGQLISPISLGLKIVDQEQKAIIYHD
;
A
#
# COMPACT_ATOMS: atom_id res chain seq x y z
N MET A 1 -10.76 18.43 -18.42
CA MET A 1 -9.96 18.09 -17.25
C MET A 1 -10.61 18.74 -16.06
N ALA A 2 -11.04 17.94 -15.05
CA ALA A 2 -11.52 18.49 -13.80
C ALA A 2 -10.34 19.27 -13.16
N SER A 3 -10.57 20.53 -12.81
CA SER A 3 -9.62 21.30 -12.02
C SER A 3 -9.56 20.66 -10.65
N LEU A 4 -8.39 20.24 -10.21
CA LEU A 4 -8.16 19.65 -8.88
C LEU A 4 -8.36 20.69 -7.78
N GLY A 5 -9.08 21.66 -7.78
CA GLY A 5 -9.40 22.61 -6.69
C GLY A 5 -8.25 22.94 -5.70
N PHE A 6 -7.04 22.52 -6.06
CA PHE A 6 -5.83 22.51 -5.25
C PHE A 6 -4.70 23.23 -6.00
N SER A 7 -4.05 24.16 -5.33
CA SER A 7 -2.85 24.85 -5.81
C SER A 7 -1.67 24.51 -4.88
N PRO A 8 -0.59 23.91 -5.38
CA PRO A 8 0.50 23.42 -4.53
C PRO A 8 1.29 24.51 -3.80
N ASN A 9 1.39 25.74 -4.32
CA ASN A 9 1.99 26.93 -3.68
C ASN A 9 3.25 26.67 -2.85
N CYS A 10 4.16 25.81 -3.32
CA CYS A 10 5.37 25.39 -2.60
C CYS A 10 5.09 24.64 -1.28
N GLN A 11 3.92 24.04 -1.10
CA GLN A 11 3.61 23.24 0.07
C GLN A 11 4.50 22.01 0.18
N THR A 12 4.87 21.69 1.42
CA THR A 12 5.77 20.56 1.72
C THR A 12 5.01 19.25 1.83
N THR A 13 5.61 18.17 1.31
CA THR A 13 5.19 16.78 1.51
C THR A 13 6.41 15.87 1.45
N ALA A 14 6.27 14.60 1.81
CA ALA A 14 7.35 13.63 1.73
C ALA A 14 6.88 12.26 1.23
N MET A 15 7.82 11.34 0.96
CA MET A 15 7.53 9.95 0.64
C MET A 15 7.04 9.22 1.90
N GLY A 16 6.01 8.37 1.75
CA GLY A 16 5.38 7.69 2.88
C GLY A 16 6.25 6.61 3.54
N ILE A 17 7.22 6.00 2.84
CA ILE A 17 8.12 5.02 3.45
C ILE A 17 9.07 5.74 4.40
N MET A 18 9.01 5.36 5.68
CA MET A 18 9.79 5.99 6.74
C MET A 18 10.59 4.95 7.53
N PRO A 19 11.79 5.33 8.04
CA PRO A 19 12.64 4.41 8.81
C PRO A 19 12.21 4.26 10.28
N HIS A 20 11.10 4.85 10.67
CA HIS A 20 10.61 4.85 12.05
C HIS A 20 10.15 3.46 12.50
N THR A 21 10.31 3.22 13.79
CA THR A 21 9.80 2.01 14.48
C THR A 21 8.68 2.35 15.47
N ASP A 22 8.42 3.63 15.68
CA ASP A 22 7.34 4.16 16.49
C ASP A 22 6.29 4.80 15.59
N VAL A 23 5.06 4.29 15.66
CA VAL A 23 3.94 4.70 14.81
C VAL A 23 3.52 6.13 15.10
N GLU A 24 3.37 6.51 16.37
CA GLU A 24 2.91 7.86 16.74
C GLU A 24 3.96 8.92 16.36
N ARG A 25 5.24 8.61 16.52
CA ARG A 25 6.31 9.49 16.06
C ARG A 25 6.34 9.69 14.55
N ALA A 26 6.09 8.62 13.79
CA ALA A 26 5.97 8.72 12.34
C ALA A 26 4.76 9.56 11.91
N LEU A 27 3.63 9.38 12.57
CA LEU A 27 2.42 10.17 12.35
C LEU A 27 2.63 11.66 12.69
N GLU A 28 3.29 11.98 13.79
CA GLU A 28 3.65 13.37 14.13
C GLU A 28 4.44 14.03 13.00
N VAL A 29 5.45 13.35 12.47
CA VAL A 29 6.25 13.87 11.35
C VAL A 29 5.40 14.03 10.09
N ALA A 30 4.59 13.04 9.74
CA ALA A 30 3.75 13.10 8.55
C ALA A 30 2.71 14.22 8.62
N LEU A 31 2.11 14.45 9.80
CA LEU A 31 1.12 15.48 10.05
C LEU A 31 1.73 16.88 10.23
N SER A 32 3.03 17.00 10.42
CA SER A 32 3.71 18.30 10.52
C SER A 32 3.94 18.99 9.17
N LEU A 33 3.66 18.28 8.05
CA LEU A 33 3.83 18.80 6.71
C LEU A 33 2.54 19.47 6.19
N ASP A 34 2.66 20.38 5.24
CA ASP A 34 1.51 21.09 4.65
C ASP A 34 0.53 20.15 3.95
N ILE A 35 1.06 19.09 3.31
CA ILE A 35 0.30 18.00 2.71
C ILE A 35 0.71 16.71 3.41
N PRO A 36 -0.08 16.25 4.39
CA PRO A 36 0.23 15.02 5.12
C PRO A 36 0.09 13.80 4.23
N PHE A 37 0.71 12.71 4.65
CA PHE A 37 0.61 11.41 4.01
C PHE A 37 0.48 10.32 5.06
N TRP A 38 -0.10 9.18 4.71
CA TRP A 38 -0.02 8.05 5.64
C TRP A 38 1.38 7.43 5.60
N PRO A 39 2.06 7.28 6.74
CA PRO A 39 3.36 6.62 6.80
C PRO A 39 3.24 5.12 6.50
N GLN A 40 4.25 4.58 5.82
CA GLN A 40 4.47 3.14 5.67
C GLN A 40 5.75 2.76 6.41
N LEU A 41 5.63 1.85 7.38
CA LEU A 41 6.67 1.56 8.36
C LEU A 41 7.16 0.10 8.26
N PRO A 42 7.89 -0.28 7.20
CA PRO A 42 8.32 -1.67 7.01
C PRO A 42 9.25 -2.19 8.12
N LYS A 43 9.81 -1.30 8.96
CA LYS A 43 10.56 -1.70 10.16
C LYS A 43 9.68 -2.06 11.36
N VAL A 44 8.40 -1.67 11.36
CA VAL A 44 7.42 -2.08 12.37
C VAL A 44 6.87 -3.45 12.02
N SER A 45 6.49 -3.65 10.77
CA SER A 45 5.94 -4.90 10.27
C SER A 45 6.17 -5.03 8.77
N TYR A 46 6.39 -6.25 8.28
CA TYR A 46 6.46 -6.51 6.84
C TYR A 46 5.13 -6.18 6.13
N PHE A 47 4.01 -6.26 6.82
CA PHE A 47 2.71 -5.84 6.29
C PHE A 47 2.59 -4.33 6.06
N GLU A 48 3.45 -3.50 6.65
CA GLU A 48 3.54 -2.07 6.39
C GLU A 48 4.39 -1.72 5.14
N ASP A 49 4.89 -2.73 4.42
CA ASP A 49 5.56 -2.53 3.13
C ASP A 49 4.52 -2.29 2.02
N MET A 50 4.74 -1.26 1.17
CA MET A 50 3.78 -0.88 0.12
C MET A 50 3.53 -1.99 -0.91
N TYR A 51 4.50 -2.87 -1.16
CA TYR A 51 4.32 -4.00 -2.06
C TYR A 51 3.36 -5.02 -1.47
N VAL A 52 3.47 -5.27 -0.17
CA VAL A 52 2.61 -6.19 0.56
C VAL A 52 1.20 -5.63 0.63
N GLN A 53 1.05 -4.35 0.97
CA GLN A 53 -0.24 -3.68 1.05
C GLN A 53 -0.98 -3.68 -0.30
N ALA A 54 -0.27 -3.49 -1.41
CA ALA A 54 -0.87 -3.52 -2.75
C ALA A 54 -1.39 -4.91 -3.15
N LEU A 55 -1.01 -5.96 -2.43
CA LEU A 55 -1.34 -7.36 -2.74
C LEU A 55 -2.29 -8.00 -1.73
N GLU A 56 -2.80 -7.25 -0.76
CA GLU A 56 -3.71 -7.79 0.27
C GLU A 56 -4.88 -8.58 -0.33
N HIS A 57 -5.49 -8.04 -1.39
CA HIS A 57 -6.65 -8.66 -2.03
C HIS A 57 -6.33 -9.27 -3.40
N PHE A 58 -5.03 -9.30 -3.78
CA PHE A 58 -4.64 -9.79 -5.09
C PHE A 58 -4.68 -11.33 -5.12
N PRO A 59 -5.43 -11.94 -6.08
CA PRO A 59 -5.59 -13.39 -6.12
C PRO A 59 -4.23 -14.07 -6.37
N GLY A 60 -4.02 -15.21 -5.70
CA GLY A 60 -2.78 -15.97 -5.80
C GLY A 60 -1.57 -15.38 -5.06
N ALA A 61 -1.70 -14.23 -4.39
CA ALA A 61 -0.61 -13.66 -3.61
C ALA A 61 -0.48 -14.33 -2.24
N ARG A 62 0.70 -14.84 -1.93
CA ARG A 62 1.06 -15.39 -0.62
C ARG A 62 2.16 -14.58 0.02
N ILE A 63 1.94 -14.12 1.24
CA ILE A 63 2.91 -13.32 1.99
C ILE A 63 3.74 -14.24 2.88
N ASP A 64 5.02 -14.40 2.55
CA ASP A 64 6.01 -15.08 3.38
C ASP A 64 6.71 -14.06 4.28
N VAL A 65 6.15 -13.88 5.47
CA VAL A 65 6.66 -12.91 6.46
C VAL A 65 8.06 -13.29 6.95
N ALA A 66 8.34 -14.58 7.10
CA ALA A 66 9.62 -15.06 7.63
C ALA A 66 10.79 -14.72 6.70
N ASN A 67 10.57 -14.82 5.39
CA ASN A 67 11.57 -14.54 4.37
C ASN A 67 11.40 -13.15 3.72
N GLN A 68 10.39 -12.38 4.15
CA GLN A 68 10.03 -11.06 3.59
C GLN A 68 9.87 -11.11 2.06
N LYS A 69 9.06 -12.07 1.59
CA LYS A 69 8.77 -12.29 0.18
C LYS A 69 7.28 -12.32 -0.09
N VAL A 70 6.91 -11.96 -1.30
CA VAL A 70 5.59 -12.24 -1.85
C VAL A 70 5.75 -13.28 -2.96
N ILE A 71 5.07 -14.41 -2.79
CA ILE A 71 5.10 -15.54 -3.70
C ILE A 71 3.78 -15.57 -4.45
N PHE A 72 3.84 -15.67 -5.77
CA PHE A 72 2.67 -15.85 -6.62
C PHE A 72 2.42 -17.34 -6.84
N ASP A 73 1.22 -17.79 -6.47
CA ASP A 73 0.74 -19.15 -6.67
C ASP A 73 -0.30 -19.15 -7.80
N LEU A 74 0.07 -19.70 -8.95
CA LEU A 74 -0.76 -19.70 -10.15
C LEU A 74 -2.04 -20.54 -9.99
N LEU A 75 -1.98 -21.64 -9.25
CA LEU A 75 -3.18 -22.47 -9.02
C LEU A 75 -4.17 -21.71 -8.14
N LEU A 76 -3.69 -21.14 -7.05
CA LEU A 76 -4.49 -20.31 -6.17
C LEU A 76 -5.07 -19.10 -6.90
N PHE A 77 -4.28 -18.49 -7.81
CA PHE A 77 -4.77 -17.38 -8.63
C PHE A 77 -6.02 -17.76 -9.42
N TYR A 78 -6.00 -18.90 -10.11
CA TYR A 78 -7.18 -19.35 -10.86
C TYR A 78 -8.37 -19.73 -9.97
N GLU A 79 -8.13 -20.22 -8.78
CA GLU A 79 -9.18 -20.51 -7.81
C GLU A 79 -9.84 -19.23 -7.26
N GLU A 80 -9.06 -18.21 -6.97
CA GLU A 80 -9.52 -16.96 -6.34
C GLU A 80 -10.01 -15.91 -7.35
N LEU A 81 -9.56 -15.98 -8.62
CA LEU A 81 -9.86 -14.99 -9.66
C LEU A 81 -11.37 -14.74 -9.86
N PRO A 82 -12.27 -15.75 -9.90
CA PRO A 82 -13.70 -15.49 -10.05
C PRO A 82 -14.26 -14.60 -8.94
N SER A 83 -13.93 -14.90 -7.69
CA SER A 83 -14.37 -14.09 -6.54
C SER A 83 -13.78 -12.69 -6.52
N TYR A 84 -12.54 -12.54 -7.01
CA TYR A 84 -11.91 -11.24 -7.18
C TYR A 84 -12.65 -10.39 -8.22
N LEU A 85 -12.98 -10.98 -9.38
CA LEU A 85 -13.68 -10.29 -10.46
C LEU A 85 -15.11 -9.88 -10.07
N GLU A 86 -15.80 -10.69 -9.26
CA GLU A 86 -17.13 -10.34 -8.74
C GLU A 86 -17.13 -9.07 -7.89
N LYS A 87 -16.00 -8.76 -7.28
CA LYS A 87 -15.83 -7.59 -6.40
C LYS A 87 -15.15 -6.40 -7.10
N ALA A 88 -14.72 -6.56 -8.37
CA ALA A 88 -13.86 -5.58 -9.05
C ALA A 88 -14.47 -4.18 -9.17
N ASP A 89 -15.80 -4.08 -9.19
CA ASP A 89 -16.54 -2.81 -9.28
C ASP A 89 -16.83 -2.18 -7.90
N ASP A 90 -16.48 -2.86 -6.80
CA ASP A 90 -16.69 -2.35 -5.44
C ASP A 90 -15.35 -1.92 -4.79
N PRO A 91 -15.01 -0.62 -4.77
CA PRO A 91 -13.77 -0.14 -4.15
C PRO A 91 -13.65 -0.49 -2.66
N GLU A 92 -14.77 -0.62 -1.94
CA GLU A 92 -14.75 -0.94 -0.51
C GLU A 92 -14.29 -2.38 -0.25
N ALA A 93 -14.49 -3.29 -1.21
CA ALA A 93 -14.01 -4.66 -1.14
C ALA A 93 -12.48 -4.76 -1.17
N PHE A 94 -11.78 -3.71 -1.62
CA PHE A 94 -10.33 -3.62 -1.73
C PHE A 94 -9.70 -2.67 -0.69
N ARG A 95 -10.48 -2.30 0.30
CA ARG A 95 -9.99 -1.45 1.39
C ARG A 95 -8.91 -2.16 2.18
N LEU A 96 -7.79 -1.47 2.40
CA LEU A 96 -6.69 -1.97 3.21
C LEU A 96 -7.16 -2.27 4.64
N THR A 97 -6.98 -3.50 5.11
CA THR A 97 -7.41 -3.90 6.45
C THR A 97 -6.40 -3.49 7.52
N GLU A 98 -6.86 -3.44 8.77
CA GLU A 98 -6.00 -3.14 9.93
C GLU A 98 -4.86 -4.17 10.09
N GLY A 99 -5.09 -5.42 9.67
CA GLY A 99 -4.07 -6.46 9.67
C GLY A 99 -2.91 -6.20 8.71
N PHE A 100 -3.14 -5.45 7.63
CA PHE A 100 -2.12 -5.07 6.65
C PHE A 100 -1.55 -3.67 6.88
N SER A 101 -2.29 -2.75 7.50
CA SER A 101 -1.71 -1.47 7.91
C SER A 101 -2.41 -0.86 9.10
N ILE A 102 -1.84 -1.07 10.29
CA ILE A 102 -2.26 -0.34 11.48
C ILE A 102 -1.98 1.16 11.35
N VAL A 103 -0.90 1.52 10.67
CA VAL A 103 -0.49 2.93 10.50
C VAL A 103 -1.50 3.69 9.64
N TYR A 104 -2.01 3.07 8.56
CA TYR A 104 -3.08 3.65 7.75
C TYR A 104 -4.34 3.93 8.58
N HIS A 105 -4.79 2.96 9.38
CA HIS A 105 -5.96 3.12 10.22
C HIS A 105 -5.75 4.19 11.29
N ARG A 106 -4.59 4.23 11.94
CA ARG A 106 -4.23 5.29 12.89
C ARG A 106 -4.16 6.67 12.23
N PHE A 107 -3.71 6.76 11.00
CA PHE A 107 -3.71 8.01 10.23
C PHE A 107 -5.13 8.50 9.96
N LEU A 108 -6.07 7.60 9.61
CA LEU A 108 -7.47 7.95 9.37
C LEU A 108 -8.22 8.41 10.63
N GLU A 109 -7.77 8.06 11.83
CA GLU A 109 -8.33 8.54 13.09
C GLU A 109 -7.98 10.00 13.40
N LYS A 110 -6.99 10.57 12.70
CA LYS A 110 -6.55 11.96 12.94
C LYS A 110 -7.52 12.94 12.28
N ASP A 111 -7.63 14.14 12.83
CA ASP A 111 -8.39 15.23 12.19
C ASP A 111 -7.58 15.76 10.98
N LEU A 112 -8.04 15.38 9.80
CA LEU A 112 -7.44 15.76 8.53
C LEU A 112 -8.18 16.91 7.83
N SER A 113 -9.24 17.43 8.41
CA SER A 113 -10.16 18.38 7.79
C SER A 113 -9.56 19.76 7.47
N HIS A 114 -8.49 20.12 8.17
CA HIS A 114 -7.80 21.40 8.01
C HIS A 114 -6.72 21.41 6.91
N TYR A 115 -6.37 20.24 6.36
CA TYR A 115 -5.42 20.15 5.27
C TYR A 115 -6.07 20.37 3.90
N SER A 116 -5.40 21.09 3.02
CA SER A 116 -5.88 21.37 1.66
C SER A 116 -5.83 20.14 0.74
N ALA A 117 -4.96 19.20 1.04
CA ALA A 117 -4.80 17.93 0.34
C ALA A 117 -4.16 16.88 1.26
N ILE A 118 -4.35 15.62 0.92
CA ILE A 118 -3.69 14.47 1.55
C ILE A 118 -3.01 13.69 0.45
N ARG A 119 -1.78 13.23 0.70
CA ARG A 119 -1.03 12.44 -0.26
C ARG A 119 -1.21 10.96 0.01
N GLY A 120 -1.72 10.24 -0.99
CA GLY A 120 -1.60 8.79 -1.11
C GLY A 120 -0.38 8.40 -1.94
N GLN A 121 0.03 7.15 -1.85
CA GLN A 121 1.05 6.57 -2.71
C GLN A 121 0.68 5.15 -3.10
N LEU A 122 1.02 4.80 -4.34
CA LEU A 122 0.76 3.50 -4.92
C LEU A 122 2.00 3.01 -5.65
N ILE A 123 2.25 1.72 -5.56
CA ILE A 123 3.35 1.09 -6.29
C ILE A 123 3.03 0.97 -7.78
N SER A 124 4.05 1.15 -8.63
CA SER A 124 3.91 0.92 -10.07
C SER A 124 3.68 -0.57 -10.36
N PRO A 125 2.79 -0.92 -11.32
CA PRO A 125 2.61 -2.31 -11.77
C PRO A 125 3.91 -2.98 -12.22
N ILE A 126 4.81 -2.25 -12.88
CA ILE A 126 6.12 -2.77 -13.29
C ILE A 126 6.97 -3.13 -12.08
N SER A 127 7.06 -2.22 -11.09
CA SER A 127 7.81 -2.48 -9.85
C SER A 127 7.23 -3.65 -9.07
N LEU A 128 5.89 -3.76 -9.06
CA LEU A 128 5.19 -4.87 -8.42
C LEU A 128 5.53 -6.19 -9.11
N GLY A 129 5.44 -6.25 -10.45
CA GLY A 129 5.76 -7.45 -11.24
C GLY A 129 7.21 -7.91 -11.14
N LEU A 130 8.15 -6.98 -10.85
CA LEU A 130 9.56 -7.33 -10.58
C LEU A 130 9.76 -7.86 -9.15
N LYS A 131 8.92 -7.46 -8.20
CA LYS A 131 9.06 -7.84 -6.78
C LYS A 131 8.39 -9.16 -6.43
N ILE A 132 7.28 -9.46 -7.09
CA ILE A 132 6.56 -10.73 -6.90
C ILE A 132 7.30 -11.81 -7.67
N VAL A 133 7.53 -12.95 -7.04
CA VAL A 133 8.19 -14.10 -7.64
C VAL A 133 7.27 -15.32 -7.60
N ASP A 134 7.46 -16.24 -8.52
CA ASP A 134 6.83 -17.55 -8.48
C ASP A 134 7.51 -18.49 -7.48
N GLN A 135 7.08 -19.75 -7.44
CA GLN A 135 7.64 -20.78 -6.58
C GLN A 135 9.11 -21.13 -6.94
N GLU A 136 9.54 -20.83 -8.18
CA GLU A 136 10.92 -21.03 -8.67
C GLU A 136 11.80 -19.77 -8.47
N GLN A 137 11.26 -18.74 -7.80
CA GLN A 137 11.91 -17.44 -7.55
C GLN A 137 12.12 -16.60 -8.82
N LYS A 138 11.40 -16.87 -9.89
CA LYS A 138 11.36 -16.04 -11.10
C LYS A 138 10.34 -14.93 -10.94
N ALA A 139 10.73 -13.69 -11.26
CA ALA A 139 9.80 -12.55 -11.18
C ALA A 139 8.66 -12.71 -12.20
N ILE A 140 7.42 -12.44 -11.76
CA ILE A 140 6.22 -12.70 -12.58
C ILE A 140 6.18 -11.88 -13.87
N ILE A 141 6.86 -10.74 -13.93
CA ILE A 141 6.95 -9.91 -15.14
C ILE A 141 7.65 -10.62 -16.30
N TYR A 142 8.39 -11.70 -16.04
CA TYR A 142 9.11 -12.49 -17.05
C TYR A 142 8.38 -13.77 -17.45
N HIS A 143 7.13 -13.93 -17.03
CA HIS A 143 6.26 -14.98 -17.52
C HIS A 143 5.50 -14.52 -18.76
N ASP A 144 5.41 -15.40 -19.77
CA ASP A 144 4.66 -15.19 -21.02
C ASP A 144 3.16 -15.38 -20.80
#